data_587c2d6da003cfd84bcff388fd26e4d0
#
_entry.id   587c2d6da003cfd84bcff388fd26e4d0
#
_cell.length_a   1.000
_cell.length_b   1.000
_cell.length_c   1.000
_cell.angle_alpha   90.00
_cell.angle_beta   90.00
_cell.angle_gamma   90.00
#
_symmetry.space_group_name_H-M   'P 1'
#
loop_
_entity.id
_entity.type
_entity.pdbx_description
1 polymer ?
#
loop_
_entity_poly.entity_id
_entity_poly.type
_entity_poly.pdbx_seq_one_letter_code
_entity_poly.pdbx_strand_id
1 'polypeptide(L)'
;MLPVLFLLLLLACPGSSAGGLGITARTLSPCYSADLRPASQRLVSAVGCTVLLTVPPVNASEVVFWEYKTVSQEGVIINYAFDRPANVSRPYENRTWFNETDFSLQIALQQGDDQLYRFRSELEATDWFQLRVVEPLSEPEIVGNSSVKEGGNTKLVCNVLEGKADLYWWKKNGELLLGSDHIQFVDNTTLCIIKASINDSGYYACVVRNEVSQNETSFLLHVQNAANVVLPVLLACVIMGSLAGVFVWCRRRDRPCRNGCRWRS
;
A
#
# COMPACT_ATOMS: atom_id res chain seq x y z
N MET A 1 24.21 20.59 -26.67
CA MET A 1 23.18 19.60 -26.31
C MET A 1 22.29 20.23 -25.25
N LEU A 2 21.12 20.73 -25.67
CA LEU A 2 20.13 21.39 -24.77
C LEU A 2 19.16 20.33 -24.23
N PRO A 3 18.73 20.39 -22.95
CA PRO A 3 17.62 19.59 -22.46
C PRO A 3 16.29 20.24 -22.85
N VAL A 4 15.40 19.43 -23.41
CA VAL A 4 14.05 19.80 -23.84
C VAL A 4 13.17 20.01 -22.61
N LEU A 5 12.74 21.27 -22.43
CA LEU A 5 11.79 21.69 -21.42
C LEU A 5 10.38 21.33 -21.93
N PHE A 6 9.74 20.31 -21.34
CA PHE A 6 8.33 20.00 -21.61
C PHE A 6 7.42 20.99 -20.89
N LEU A 7 6.95 21.97 -21.67
CA LEU A 7 5.93 22.93 -21.25
C LEU A 7 4.54 22.29 -21.45
N LEU A 8 3.93 21.77 -20.38
CA LEU A 8 2.52 21.33 -20.40
C LEU A 8 1.60 22.54 -20.33
N LEU A 9 1.12 22.96 -21.48
CA LEU A 9 0.00 23.88 -21.63
C LEU A 9 -1.31 23.17 -21.21
N LEU A 10 -1.86 23.55 -20.06
CA LEU A 10 -3.23 23.23 -19.68
C LEU A 10 -4.19 24.07 -20.52
N LEU A 11 -4.76 23.49 -21.58
CA LEU A 11 -5.89 24.01 -22.29
C LEU A 11 -7.16 23.73 -21.48
N ALA A 12 -7.68 24.75 -20.81
CA ALA A 12 -9.00 24.73 -20.22
C ALA A 12 -10.05 24.88 -21.34
N CYS A 13 -10.85 23.85 -21.60
CA CYS A 13 -12.07 23.95 -22.39
C CYS A 13 -13.18 24.49 -21.49
N PRO A 14 -13.91 25.55 -21.91
CA PRO A 14 -15.10 26.02 -21.20
C PRO A 14 -16.28 25.10 -21.53
N GLY A 15 -16.61 24.19 -20.62
CA GLY A 15 -17.86 23.44 -20.65
C GLY A 15 -18.98 24.25 -20.02
N SER A 16 -19.97 24.60 -20.81
CA SER A 16 -21.23 25.22 -20.39
C SER A 16 -21.96 24.29 -19.42
N SER A 17 -22.13 24.69 -18.14
CA SER A 17 -22.96 24.00 -17.17
C SER A 17 -24.12 24.84 -16.74
N ALA A 18 -25.30 24.22 -16.70
CA ALA A 18 -26.53 24.78 -16.15
C ALA A 18 -26.34 25.14 -14.67
N GLY A 19 -26.83 26.34 -14.29
CA GLY A 19 -26.54 27.03 -13.06
C GLY A 19 -26.93 26.31 -11.77
N GLY A 20 -25.92 25.77 -11.09
CA GLY A 20 -25.94 25.57 -9.66
C GLY A 20 -24.72 26.26 -9.05
N LEU A 21 -24.90 26.95 -7.92
CA LEU A 21 -23.80 27.53 -7.14
C LEU A 21 -22.97 26.36 -6.54
N GLY A 22 -21.91 25.92 -7.23
CA GLY A 22 -21.06 24.82 -6.80
C GLY A 22 -19.77 25.30 -6.17
N ILE A 23 -19.38 24.70 -5.05
CA ILE A 23 -18.04 24.82 -4.47
C ILE A 23 -17.05 24.12 -5.40
N THR A 24 -15.92 24.77 -5.68
CA THR A 24 -14.77 24.10 -6.26
C THR A 24 -13.73 23.84 -5.19
N ALA A 25 -13.04 22.70 -5.29
CA ALA A 25 -12.05 22.28 -4.32
C ALA A 25 -10.82 21.74 -5.00
N ARG A 26 -9.64 21.99 -4.39
CA ARG A 26 -8.36 21.44 -4.83
C ARG A 26 -7.47 21.12 -3.64
N THR A 27 -6.65 20.11 -3.77
CA THR A 27 -5.55 19.85 -2.85
C THR A 27 -4.38 20.79 -3.14
N LEU A 28 -3.72 21.27 -2.09
CA LEU A 28 -2.50 22.06 -2.18
C LEU A 28 -1.30 21.11 -2.09
N SER A 29 -0.33 21.27 -3.01
CA SER A 29 0.91 20.48 -3.05
C SER A 29 1.68 20.52 -1.71
N PRO A 30 2.32 19.40 -1.25
CA PRO A 30 2.76 18.26 -2.04
C PRO A 30 1.84 17.02 -1.98
N CYS A 31 0.59 17.15 -1.64
CA CYS A 31 -0.33 16.04 -1.49
C CYS A 31 -0.80 15.49 -2.84
N TYR A 32 -0.83 14.17 -2.95
CA TYR A 32 -1.40 13.48 -4.11
C TYR A 32 -2.93 13.64 -4.10
N SER A 33 -3.49 14.15 -5.19
CA SER A 33 -4.93 14.20 -5.44
C SER A 33 -5.24 13.30 -6.62
N ALA A 34 -6.12 12.32 -6.42
CA ALA A 34 -6.69 11.57 -7.53
C ALA A 34 -7.60 12.50 -8.35
N ASP A 35 -7.38 12.49 -9.66
CA ASP A 35 -8.03 13.29 -10.70
C ASP A 35 -9.35 13.98 -10.36
N LEU A 36 -9.31 15.30 -10.42
CA LEU A 36 -10.48 16.16 -10.47
C LEU A 36 -11.24 15.90 -11.78
N ARG A 37 -12.25 15.06 -11.76
CA ARG A 37 -13.22 15.05 -12.86
C ARG A 37 -14.20 16.19 -12.64
N PRO A 38 -14.38 17.10 -13.60
CA PRO A 38 -15.21 18.30 -13.43
C PRO A 38 -16.71 18.04 -13.28
N ALA A 39 -17.16 16.80 -13.22
CA ALA A 39 -18.58 16.41 -13.13
C ALA A 39 -19.00 15.80 -11.79
N SER A 40 -18.11 15.63 -10.80
CA SER A 40 -18.51 15.15 -9.47
C SER A 40 -18.26 16.22 -8.41
N GLN A 41 -19.30 16.59 -7.68
CA GLN A 41 -19.20 17.42 -6.46
C GLN A 41 -18.49 16.66 -5.32
N ARG A 42 -17.41 15.93 -5.64
CA ARG A 42 -16.65 15.10 -4.71
C ARG A 42 -15.15 15.23 -4.93
N LEU A 43 -14.42 15.56 -3.90
CA LEU A 43 -12.97 15.51 -3.84
C LEU A 43 -12.53 14.38 -2.92
N VAL A 44 -11.50 13.62 -3.31
CA VAL A 44 -10.82 12.65 -2.45
C VAL A 44 -9.43 13.19 -2.12
N SER A 45 -9.08 13.22 -0.85
CA SER A 45 -7.76 13.70 -0.39
C SER A 45 -7.25 12.84 0.78
N ALA A 46 -5.95 12.87 1.01
CA ALA A 46 -5.35 12.12 2.09
C ALA A 46 -5.42 12.86 3.43
N VAL A 47 -5.47 12.12 4.53
CA VAL A 47 -5.20 12.65 5.88
C VAL A 47 -3.85 13.36 5.89
N GLY A 48 -3.75 14.50 6.57
CA GLY A 48 -2.54 15.33 6.64
C GLY A 48 -2.37 16.29 5.47
N CYS A 49 -3.17 16.16 4.40
CA CYS A 49 -3.16 17.10 3.28
C CYS A 49 -3.94 18.37 3.58
N THR A 50 -3.63 19.42 2.85
CA THR A 50 -4.39 20.67 2.91
C THR A 50 -5.24 20.82 1.66
N VAL A 51 -6.52 21.11 1.82
CA VAL A 51 -7.45 21.42 0.72
C VAL A 51 -7.83 22.89 0.75
N LEU A 52 -8.08 23.45 -0.44
CA LEU A 52 -8.66 24.76 -0.61
C LEU A 52 -10.06 24.60 -1.20
N LEU A 53 -11.05 25.09 -0.47
CA LEU A 53 -12.45 25.18 -0.90
C LEU A 53 -12.71 26.61 -1.35
N THR A 54 -13.15 26.79 -2.58
CA THR A 54 -13.48 28.11 -3.15
C THR A 54 -14.95 28.19 -3.49
N VAL A 55 -15.54 29.34 -3.26
CA VAL A 55 -16.92 29.64 -3.63
C VAL A 55 -16.97 30.39 -4.96
N PRO A 56 -18.01 30.19 -5.78
CA PRO A 56 -18.25 31.06 -6.92
C PRO A 56 -18.53 32.52 -6.45
N PRO A 57 -18.44 33.50 -7.30
CA PRO A 57 -18.82 34.85 -6.94
C PRO A 57 -20.27 34.89 -6.40
N VAL A 58 -20.42 35.28 -5.15
CA VAL A 58 -21.71 35.36 -4.46
C VAL A 58 -21.97 36.79 -4.02
N ASN A 59 -23.22 37.20 -4.02
CA ASN A 59 -23.63 38.43 -3.38
C ASN A 59 -23.67 38.17 -1.86
N ALA A 60 -22.56 38.42 -1.20
CA ALA A 60 -22.51 38.26 0.23
C ALA A 60 -23.14 39.47 0.90
N SER A 61 -24.06 39.22 1.82
CA SER A 61 -24.59 40.20 2.75
C SER A 61 -23.74 40.27 4.00
N GLU A 62 -24.28 40.73 5.10
CA GLU A 62 -23.52 41.04 6.31
C GLU A 62 -22.85 39.86 7.01
N VAL A 63 -23.34 38.62 6.76
CA VAL A 63 -22.83 37.42 7.46
C VAL A 63 -22.69 36.24 6.50
N VAL A 64 -21.59 35.48 6.65
CA VAL A 64 -21.34 34.25 5.89
C VAL A 64 -20.89 33.10 6.81
N PHE A 65 -21.16 31.88 6.36
CA PHE A 65 -20.87 30.65 7.09
C PHE A 65 -20.22 29.61 6.18
N TRP A 66 -19.22 28.91 6.72
CA TRP A 66 -18.85 27.59 6.26
C TRP A 66 -19.44 26.55 7.18
N GLU A 67 -20.17 25.61 6.62
CA GLU A 67 -20.91 24.59 7.36
C GLU A 67 -20.44 23.21 6.95
N TYR A 68 -20.54 22.26 7.88
CA TYR A 68 -20.31 20.85 7.61
C TYR A 68 -21.53 20.01 8.02
N LYS A 69 -21.64 18.83 7.41
CA LYS A 69 -22.70 17.86 7.71
C LYS A 69 -22.15 16.45 7.64
N THR A 70 -22.42 15.70 8.70
CA THR A 70 -22.21 14.25 8.79
C THR A 70 -23.55 13.54 8.80
N VAL A 71 -23.54 12.21 8.91
CA VAL A 71 -24.77 11.41 9.06
C VAL A 71 -25.55 11.77 10.35
N SER A 72 -24.83 12.17 11.41
CA SER A 72 -25.39 12.35 12.77
C SER A 72 -25.49 13.80 13.21
N GLN A 73 -24.79 14.73 12.59
CA GLN A 73 -24.72 16.12 13.05
C GLN A 73 -24.43 17.10 11.91
N GLU A 74 -24.85 18.32 12.10
CA GLU A 74 -24.47 19.49 11.30
C GLU A 74 -23.83 20.52 12.23
N GLY A 75 -22.89 21.32 11.68
CA GLY A 75 -22.21 22.35 12.45
C GLY A 75 -21.60 23.44 11.58
N VAL A 76 -21.14 24.48 12.25
CA VAL A 76 -20.48 25.63 11.61
C VAL A 76 -18.99 25.53 11.84
N ILE A 77 -18.22 25.72 10.78
CA ILE A 77 -16.74 25.80 10.79
C ILE A 77 -16.32 27.24 11.00
N ILE A 78 -16.83 28.13 10.12
CA ILE A 78 -16.57 29.57 10.11
C ILE A 78 -17.89 30.31 10.24
N ASN A 79 -17.90 31.29 11.11
CA ASN A 79 -18.89 32.33 11.18
C ASN A 79 -18.18 33.69 11.03
N TYR A 80 -18.43 34.38 9.93
CA TYR A 80 -17.82 35.68 9.62
C TYR A 80 -18.87 36.74 9.42
N ALA A 81 -18.75 37.85 10.13
CA ALA A 81 -19.49 39.07 9.93
C ALA A 81 -18.50 40.19 9.57
N PHE A 82 -18.84 41.01 8.60
CA PHE A 82 -17.91 42.01 8.03
C PHE A 82 -17.39 43.07 9.03
N ASP A 83 -18.03 43.18 10.20
CA ASP A 83 -17.67 44.11 11.25
C ASP A 83 -16.71 43.55 12.30
N ARG A 84 -16.34 42.25 12.20
CA ARG A 84 -15.50 41.57 13.18
C ARG A 84 -14.72 40.42 12.57
N PRO A 85 -13.61 39.97 13.22
CA PRO A 85 -12.82 38.84 12.74
C PRO A 85 -13.67 37.56 12.63
N ALA A 86 -13.28 36.69 11.68
CA ALA A 86 -13.90 35.39 11.50
C ALA A 86 -13.78 34.53 12.77
N ASN A 87 -14.89 33.97 13.23
CA ASN A 87 -14.91 33.03 14.35
C ASN A 87 -14.81 31.60 13.82
N VAL A 88 -13.78 30.85 14.25
CA VAL A 88 -13.53 29.48 13.88
C VAL A 88 -13.99 28.57 15.03
N SER A 89 -14.77 27.51 14.70
CA SER A 89 -15.19 26.54 15.70
C SER A 89 -13.99 25.70 16.20
N ARG A 90 -14.00 25.31 17.49
CA ARG A 90 -12.91 24.59 18.16
C ARG A 90 -12.30 23.40 17.39
N PRO A 91 -13.07 22.49 16.76
CA PRO A 91 -12.47 21.36 16.04
C PRO A 91 -11.62 21.77 14.84
N TYR A 92 -11.76 23.03 14.38
CA TYR A 92 -11.11 23.58 13.19
C TYR A 92 -10.08 24.67 13.52
N GLU A 93 -9.99 25.11 14.78
CA GLU A 93 -8.96 26.05 15.23
C GLU A 93 -7.56 25.51 14.91
N ASN A 94 -6.65 26.43 14.54
CA ASN A 94 -5.23 26.16 14.22
C ASN A 94 -4.97 25.25 12.99
N ARG A 95 -6.00 24.83 12.27
CA ARG A 95 -5.86 24.02 11.08
C ARG A 95 -6.69 24.49 9.88
N THR A 96 -7.32 25.68 10.03
CA THR A 96 -8.07 26.33 8.95
C THR A 96 -7.59 27.76 8.75
N TRP A 97 -7.63 28.19 7.50
CA TRP A 97 -7.36 29.57 7.09
C TRP A 97 -8.50 30.05 6.22
N PHE A 98 -9.15 31.13 6.63
CA PHE A 98 -10.27 31.72 5.94
C PHE A 98 -9.83 33.04 5.26
N ASN A 99 -10.14 33.21 3.98
CA ASN A 99 -9.89 34.43 3.26
C ASN A 99 -11.17 35.26 3.24
N GLU A 100 -11.13 36.42 3.91
CA GLU A 100 -12.28 37.34 4.03
C GLU A 100 -12.61 38.06 2.71
N THR A 101 -11.71 38.04 1.71
CA THR A 101 -11.91 38.72 0.43
C THR A 101 -12.72 37.87 -0.56
N ASP A 102 -12.43 36.60 -0.67
CA ASP A 102 -13.04 35.66 -1.62
C ASP A 102 -13.81 34.53 -0.93
N PHE A 103 -13.87 34.56 0.42
CA PHE A 103 -14.53 33.57 1.28
C PHE A 103 -13.99 32.15 1.13
N SER A 104 -12.83 31.98 0.52
CA SER A 104 -12.22 30.66 0.41
C SER A 104 -11.81 30.14 1.78
N LEU A 105 -11.92 28.82 1.95
CA LEU A 105 -11.55 28.09 3.17
C LEU A 105 -10.46 27.07 2.86
N GLN A 106 -9.33 27.20 3.53
CA GLN A 106 -8.27 26.23 3.49
C GLN A 106 -8.31 25.38 4.77
N ILE A 107 -8.23 24.04 4.63
CA ILE A 107 -8.33 23.11 5.75
C ILE A 107 -7.17 22.11 5.67
N ALA A 108 -6.38 21.99 6.74
CA ALA A 108 -5.47 20.87 6.96
C ALA A 108 -6.30 19.68 7.48
N LEU A 109 -6.36 18.62 6.66
CA LEU A 109 -7.26 17.49 6.87
C LEU A 109 -6.79 16.55 7.97
N GLN A 110 -7.73 16.11 8.78
CA GLN A 110 -7.56 15.10 9.82
C GLN A 110 -8.53 13.94 9.59
N GLN A 111 -8.27 12.83 10.25
CA GLN A 111 -9.23 11.73 10.31
C GLN A 111 -10.56 12.24 10.91
N GLY A 112 -11.67 11.96 10.22
CA GLY A 112 -13.00 12.46 10.60
C GLY A 112 -13.50 13.64 9.79
N ASP A 113 -12.68 14.24 8.92
CA ASP A 113 -13.10 15.29 7.98
C ASP A 113 -13.78 14.74 6.71
N ASP A 114 -14.01 13.43 6.63
CA ASP A 114 -14.83 12.77 5.58
C ASP A 114 -16.31 13.13 5.78
N GLN A 115 -16.73 14.25 5.19
CA GLN A 115 -18.06 14.83 5.39
C GLN A 115 -18.47 15.75 4.24
N LEU A 116 -19.70 16.28 4.32
CA LEU A 116 -20.23 17.28 3.40
C LEU A 116 -19.89 18.68 3.89
N TYR A 117 -19.58 19.58 2.98
CA TYR A 117 -19.28 20.99 3.23
C TYR A 117 -20.18 21.89 2.40
N ARG A 118 -20.54 23.06 2.92
CA ARG A 118 -21.34 24.05 2.25
C ARG A 118 -20.93 25.46 2.68
N PHE A 119 -20.95 26.38 1.73
CA PHE A 119 -20.91 27.80 1.99
C PHE A 119 -22.36 28.34 2.04
N ARG A 120 -22.65 29.23 2.96
CA ARG A 120 -23.95 29.90 3.08
C ARG A 120 -23.77 31.36 3.45
N SER A 121 -24.47 32.25 2.75
CA SER A 121 -24.73 33.64 3.15
C SER A 121 -26.15 33.77 3.67
N GLU A 122 -26.56 34.95 4.06
CA GLU A 122 -27.97 35.24 4.40
C GLU A 122 -28.92 35.11 3.21
N LEU A 123 -28.41 35.37 1.98
CA LEU A 123 -29.21 35.42 0.77
C LEU A 123 -29.24 34.07 0.01
N GLU A 124 -28.16 33.34 0.06
CA GLU A 124 -28.00 32.15 -0.77
C GLU A 124 -27.08 31.11 -0.11
N ALA A 125 -27.22 29.86 -0.53
CA ALA A 125 -26.35 28.76 -0.09
C ALA A 125 -25.91 27.93 -1.30
N THR A 126 -24.68 27.43 -1.25
CA THR A 126 -24.18 26.46 -2.26
C THR A 126 -24.82 25.08 -2.01
N ASP A 127 -24.72 24.22 -3.02
CA ASP A 127 -24.96 22.79 -2.82
C ASP A 127 -23.94 22.19 -1.85
N TRP A 128 -24.32 21.07 -1.22
CA TRP A 128 -23.40 20.30 -0.40
C TRP A 128 -22.32 19.62 -1.25
N PHE A 129 -21.07 19.84 -0.86
CA PHE A 129 -19.88 19.29 -1.51
C PHE A 129 -19.33 18.14 -0.67
N GLN A 130 -19.13 16.96 -1.28
CA GLN A 130 -18.54 15.79 -0.60
C GLN A 130 -17.02 15.88 -0.62
N LEU A 131 -16.42 16.01 0.54
CA LEU A 131 -14.98 15.77 0.75
C LEU A 131 -14.82 14.39 1.38
N ARG A 132 -14.08 13.51 0.71
CA ARG A 132 -13.69 12.22 1.25
C ARG A 132 -12.22 12.28 1.69
N VAL A 133 -11.97 11.90 2.94
CA VAL A 133 -10.64 11.90 3.53
C VAL A 133 -10.23 10.45 3.79
N VAL A 134 -9.13 10.04 3.17
CA VAL A 134 -8.64 8.65 3.19
C VAL A 134 -7.26 8.62 3.83
N GLU A 135 -7.02 7.64 4.69
CA GLU A 135 -5.71 7.41 5.27
C GLU A 135 -4.76 6.79 4.23
N PRO A 136 -3.57 7.38 4.00
CA PRO A 136 -2.57 6.78 3.12
C PRO A 136 -2.12 5.41 3.65
N LEU A 137 -1.80 4.50 2.74
CA LEU A 137 -1.28 3.18 3.11
C LEU A 137 0.16 3.28 3.59
N SER A 138 0.49 2.57 4.66
CA SER A 138 1.89 2.26 4.99
C SER A 138 2.51 1.33 3.93
N GLU A 139 3.84 1.22 3.92
CA GLU A 139 4.51 0.19 3.15
C GLU A 139 4.02 -1.19 3.63
N PRO A 140 3.59 -2.10 2.73
CA PRO A 140 3.13 -3.42 3.12
C PRO A 140 4.30 -4.29 3.59
N GLU A 141 3.99 -5.29 4.42
CA GLU A 141 4.92 -6.32 4.87
C GLU A 141 4.51 -7.68 4.30
N ILE A 142 5.49 -8.44 3.77
CA ILE A 142 5.25 -9.83 3.34
C ILE A 142 5.79 -10.78 4.40
N VAL A 143 4.88 -11.60 4.95
CA VAL A 143 5.20 -12.63 5.94
C VAL A 143 5.11 -14.02 5.30
N GLY A 144 6.17 -14.82 5.43
CA GLY A 144 6.22 -16.17 4.88
C GLY A 144 7.59 -16.81 5.04
N ASN A 145 7.73 -18.06 4.59
CA ASN A 145 9.00 -18.74 4.58
C ASN A 145 9.81 -18.35 3.35
N SER A 146 10.99 -17.80 3.52
CA SER A 146 11.92 -17.43 2.44
C SER A 146 12.51 -18.63 1.71
N SER A 147 12.35 -19.85 2.26
CA SER A 147 12.88 -21.07 1.65
C SER A 147 11.88 -22.22 1.79
N VAL A 148 11.66 -22.95 0.70
CA VAL A 148 10.79 -24.11 0.63
C VAL A 148 11.49 -25.22 -0.16
N LYS A 149 11.24 -26.49 0.20
CA LYS A 149 11.74 -27.63 -0.59
C LYS A 149 10.91 -27.80 -1.85
N GLU A 150 11.54 -28.23 -2.93
CA GLU A 150 10.85 -28.62 -4.16
C GLU A 150 9.75 -29.67 -3.88
N GLY A 151 8.57 -29.47 -4.48
CA GLY A 151 7.35 -30.24 -4.21
C GLY A 151 6.59 -29.85 -2.96
N GLY A 152 7.14 -28.98 -2.12
CA GLY A 152 6.49 -28.44 -0.92
C GLY A 152 5.49 -27.32 -1.24
N ASN A 153 4.62 -27.01 -0.28
CA ASN A 153 3.70 -25.88 -0.36
C ASN A 153 4.22 -24.72 0.48
N THR A 154 3.99 -23.51 0.01
CA THR A 154 4.30 -22.30 0.77
C THR A 154 3.22 -21.25 0.60
N LYS A 155 3.16 -20.31 1.54
CA LYS A 155 2.27 -19.15 1.47
C LYS A 155 3.03 -17.89 1.84
N LEU A 156 2.70 -16.80 1.17
CA LEU A 156 3.15 -15.45 1.47
C LEU A 156 1.92 -14.61 1.80
N VAL A 157 1.95 -13.92 2.93
CA VAL A 157 0.84 -13.09 3.41
C VAL A 157 1.28 -11.63 3.35
N CYS A 158 0.48 -10.80 2.72
CA CYS A 158 0.70 -9.35 2.60
C CYS A 158 -0.14 -8.60 3.64
N ASN A 159 0.51 -7.88 4.52
CA ASN A 159 -0.12 -7.09 5.58
C ASN A 159 0.13 -5.61 5.37
N VAL A 160 -0.88 -4.77 5.65
CA VAL A 160 -0.78 -3.31 5.72
C VAL A 160 -1.05 -2.91 7.16
N LEU A 161 -0.17 -2.10 7.77
CA LEU A 161 -0.27 -1.70 9.17
C LEU A 161 -1.11 -0.45 9.35
N GLU A 162 -1.00 0.51 8.43
CA GLU A 162 -1.74 1.77 8.46
C GLU A 162 -2.49 2.00 7.15
N GLY A 163 -3.66 2.60 7.25
CA GLY A 163 -4.58 2.76 6.15
C GLY A 163 -5.32 1.46 5.79
N LYS A 164 -6.32 1.57 4.94
CA LYS A 164 -7.09 0.44 4.41
C LYS A 164 -6.88 0.35 2.89
N ALA A 165 -6.35 -0.79 2.43
CA ALA A 165 -6.21 -1.04 1.01
C ALA A 165 -7.55 -1.53 0.42
N ASP A 166 -7.88 -1.01 -0.76
CA ASP A 166 -9.04 -1.42 -1.55
C ASP A 166 -8.68 -2.53 -2.54
N LEU A 167 -7.40 -2.53 -3.00
CA LEU A 167 -6.90 -3.47 -3.99
C LEU A 167 -5.57 -4.06 -3.55
N TYR A 168 -5.41 -5.38 -3.81
CA TYR A 168 -4.18 -6.14 -3.64
C TYR A 168 -3.90 -6.92 -4.92
N TRP A 169 -2.63 -6.96 -5.33
CA TRP A 169 -2.18 -7.87 -6.38
C TRP A 169 -0.72 -8.24 -6.18
N TRP A 170 -0.32 -9.33 -6.80
CA TRP A 170 1.02 -9.88 -6.70
C TRP A 170 1.77 -9.78 -8.01
N LYS A 171 3.07 -9.57 -7.92
CA LYS A 171 4.01 -9.65 -9.04
C LYS A 171 5.06 -10.73 -8.75
N LYS A 172 5.61 -11.31 -9.81
CA LYS A 172 6.80 -12.16 -9.73
C LYS A 172 7.84 -11.62 -10.69
N ASN A 173 9.05 -11.32 -10.19
CA ASN A 173 10.15 -10.72 -10.96
C ASN A 173 9.74 -9.46 -11.76
N GLY A 174 8.84 -8.65 -11.19
CA GLY A 174 8.33 -7.42 -11.80
C GLY A 174 7.08 -7.59 -12.69
N GLU A 175 6.71 -8.81 -13.07
CA GLU A 175 5.54 -9.09 -13.90
C GLU A 175 4.30 -9.46 -13.06
N LEU A 176 3.10 -9.11 -13.55
CA LEU A 176 1.85 -9.44 -12.88
C LEU A 176 1.71 -10.96 -12.74
N LEU A 177 1.52 -11.44 -11.52
CA LEU A 177 1.31 -12.84 -11.23
C LEU A 177 -0.17 -13.20 -11.36
N LEU A 178 -0.47 -14.14 -12.26
CA LEU A 178 -1.81 -14.64 -12.48
C LEU A 178 -2.04 -15.96 -11.74
N GLY A 179 -3.29 -16.21 -11.36
CA GLY A 179 -3.70 -17.46 -10.73
C GLY A 179 -3.65 -18.65 -11.69
N SER A 180 -3.36 -19.83 -11.14
CA SER A 180 -3.35 -21.13 -11.84
C SER A 180 -3.64 -22.26 -10.84
N ASP A 181 -3.66 -23.50 -11.27
CA ASP A 181 -3.75 -24.65 -10.36
C ASP A 181 -2.59 -24.72 -9.34
N HIS A 182 -1.46 -24.13 -9.71
CA HIS A 182 -0.24 -24.08 -8.94
C HIS A 182 -0.12 -22.80 -8.10
N ILE A 183 -0.69 -21.68 -8.56
CA ILE A 183 -0.67 -20.35 -7.91
C ILE A 183 -2.10 -19.97 -7.54
N GLN A 184 -2.37 -19.84 -6.26
CA GLN A 184 -3.69 -19.51 -5.75
C GLN A 184 -3.64 -18.27 -4.85
N PHE A 185 -4.71 -17.47 -4.89
CA PHE A 185 -4.86 -16.30 -4.04
C PHE A 185 -6.04 -16.50 -3.08
N VAL A 186 -5.81 -16.22 -1.79
CA VAL A 186 -6.88 -16.17 -0.79
C VAL A 186 -7.07 -14.72 -0.40
N ASP A 187 -8.27 -14.19 -0.61
CA ASP A 187 -8.65 -12.80 -0.36
C ASP A 187 -7.67 -11.77 -0.97
N ASN A 188 -6.97 -12.15 -2.03
CA ASN A 188 -5.88 -11.40 -2.69
C ASN A 188 -4.70 -11.00 -1.79
N THR A 189 -4.82 -11.12 -0.47
CA THR A 189 -3.77 -10.81 0.51
C THR A 189 -2.79 -11.96 0.72
N THR A 190 -3.22 -13.18 0.44
CA THR A 190 -2.40 -14.39 0.63
C THR A 190 -2.15 -15.07 -0.71
N LEU A 191 -0.88 -15.19 -1.06
CA LEU A 191 -0.40 -15.98 -2.20
C LEU A 191 -0.02 -17.38 -1.70
N CYS A 192 -0.63 -18.41 -2.29
CA CYS A 192 -0.30 -19.81 -2.04
C CYS A 192 0.38 -20.42 -3.27
N ILE A 193 1.54 -21.04 -3.08
CA ILE A 193 2.27 -21.79 -4.10
C ILE A 193 2.20 -23.27 -3.72
N ILE A 194 1.55 -24.08 -4.59
CA ILE A 194 1.29 -25.48 -4.36
C ILE A 194 2.29 -26.32 -5.15
N LYS A 195 2.97 -27.27 -4.50
CA LYS A 195 4.03 -28.11 -5.07
C LYS A 195 5.11 -27.27 -5.75
N ALA A 196 5.71 -26.36 -4.99
CA ALA A 196 6.72 -25.42 -5.48
C ALA A 196 7.82 -26.13 -6.28
N SER A 197 8.19 -25.55 -7.41
CA SER A 197 9.28 -25.98 -8.29
C SER A 197 10.45 -25.00 -8.20
N ILE A 198 11.63 -25.38 -8.69
CA ILE A 198 12.80 -24.49 -8.74
C ILE A 198 12.50 -23.19 -9.50
N ASN A 199 11.63 -23.25 -10.51
CA ASN A 199 11.22 -22.08 -11.30
C ASN A 199 10.37 -21.08 -10.50
N ASP A 200 9.87 -21.47 -9.31
CA ASP A 200 9.14 -20.57 -8.43
C ASP A 200 10.06 -19.75 -7.53
N SER A 201 11.36 -19.99 -7.56
CA SER A 201 12.34 -19.09 -6.96
C SER A 201 12.30 -17.73 -7.65
N GLY A 202 12.43 -16.65 -6.88
CA GLY A 202 12.42 -15.30 -7.40
C GLY A 202 11.89 -14.27 -6.42
N TYR A 203 11.79 -13.03 -6.89
CA TYR A 203 11.23 -11.92 -6.14
C TYR A 203 9.72 -11.87 -6.32
N TYR A 204 9.00 -11.98 -5.22
CA TYR A 204 7.55 -11.79 -5.17
C TYR A 204 7.28 -10.43 -4.57
N ALA A 205 6.46 -9.63 -5.22
CA ALA A 205 6.07 -8.32 -4.71
C ALA A 205 4.56 -8.28 -4.47
N CYS A 206 4.18 -7.77 -3.29
CA CYS A 206 2.82 -7.41 -2.98
C CYS A 206 2.64 -5.93 -3.26
N VAL A 207 1.64 -5.59 -4.06
CA VAL A 207 1.24 -4.21 -4.34
C VAL A 207 -0.11 -3.97 -3.72
N VAL A 208 -0.24 -2.86 -3.00
CA VAL A 208 -1.46 -2.44 -2.33
C VAL A 208 -1.84 -1.04 -2.78
N ARG A 209 -3.13 -0.80 -2.94
CA ARG A 209 -3.65 0.49 -3.41
C ARG A 209 -4.95 0.85 -2.71
N ASN A 210 -5.11 2.14 -2.40
CA ASN A 210 -6.37 2.78 -2.11
C ASN A 210 -6.58 4.04 -2.99
N GLU A 211 -7.60 4.85 -2.70
CA GLU A 211 -7.93 6.01 -3.53
C GLU A 211 -6.83 7.11 -3.53
N VAL A 212 -5.94 7.15 -2.53
CA VAL A 212 -4.95 8.22 -2.36
C VAL A 212 -3.49 7.76 -2.39
N SER A 213 -3.24 6.45 -2.33
CA SER A 213 -1.87 5.92 -2.27
C SER A 213 -1.74 4.54 -2.90
N GLN A 214 -0.52 4.21 -3.32
CA GLN A 214 -0.12 2.88 -3.75
C GLN A 214 1.28 2.60 -3.24
N ASN A 215 1.47 1.43 -2.61
CA ASN A 215 2.76 0.98 -2.09
C ASN A 215 3.05 -0.45 -2.52
N GLU A 216 4.33 -0.81 -2.52
CA GLU A 216 4.81 -2.11 -2.96
C GLU A 216 5.99 -2.55 -2.09
N THR A 217 6.04 -3.83 -1.71
CA THR A 217 7.20 -4.44 -1.05
C THR A 217 7.55 -5.75 -1.72
N SER A 218 8.82 -6.16 -1.65
CA SER A 218 9.34 -7.36 -2.32
C SER A 218 9.89 -8.36 -1.32
N PHE A 219 9.70 -9.65 -1.63
CA PHE A 219 10.13 -10.79 -0.84
C PHE A 219 10.85 -11.82 -1.71
N LEU A 220 12.04 -12.25 -1.32
CA LEU A 220 12.79 -13.28 -2.04
C LEU A 220 12.38 -14.67 -1.55
N LEU A 221 11.81 -15.47 -2.44
CA LEU A 221 11.53 -16.89 -2.21
C LEU A 221 12.60 -17.74 -2.89
N HIS A 222 13.17 -18.68 -2.15
CA HIS A 222 14.12 -19.66 -2.65
C HIS A 222 13.53 -21.08 -2.55
N VAL A 223 13.45 -21.78 -3.68
CA VAL A 223 13.03 -23.19 -3.72
C VAL A 223 14.29 -24.07 -3.77
N GLN A 224 14.48 -24.88 -2.74
CA GLN A 224 15.62 -25.79 -2.61
C GLN A 224 15.40 -27.08 -3.40
N ASN A 225 16.37 -27.43 -4.24
CA ASN A 225 16.33 -28.71 -4.95
C ASN A 225 16.47 -29.86 -3.96
N ALA A 226 15.56 -30.82 -4.00
CA ALA A 226 15.59 -32.03 -3.17
C ALA A 226 16.86 -32.88 -3.41
N ALA A 227 17.42 -32.83 -4.61
CA ALA A 227 18.63 -33.58 -4.96
C ALA A 227 19.90 -33.07 -4.23
N ASN A 228 19.98 -31.81 -3.86
CA ASN A 228 21.16 -31.24 -3.19
C ASN A 228 21.35 -31.75 -1.76
N VAL A 229 20.32 -32.32 -1.13
CA VAL A 229 20.41 -32.89 0.22
C VAL A 229 20.82 -34.36 0.18
N VAL A 230 20.45 -35.09 -0.88
CA VAL A 230 20.71 -36.54 -0.99
C VAL A 230 22.18 -36.83 -1.35
N LEU A 231 22.79 -36.02 -2.20
CA LEU A 231 24.16 -36.26 -2.67
C LEU A 231 25.20 -36.23 -1.56
N PRO A 232 25.26 -35.25 -0.65
CA PRO A 232 26.26 -35.28 0.44
C PRO A 232 26.01 -36.41 1.44
N VAL A 233 24.74 -36.80 1.68
CA VAL A 233 24.42 -37.92 2.55
C VAL A 233 24.88 -39.25 1.96
N LEU A 234 24.64 -39.47 0.67
CA LEU A 234 25.14 -40.67 -0.03
C LEU A 234 26.66 -40.70 -0.06
N LEU A 235 27.35 -39.61 -0.31
CA LEU A 235 28.82 -39.51 -0.26
C LEU A 235 29.33 -39.85 1.16
N ALA A 236 28.72 -39.31 2.19
CA ALA A 236 29.07 -39.59 3.59
C ALA A 236 28.89 -41.07 3.92
N CYS A 237 27.78 -41.70 3.49
CA CYS A 237 27.54 -43.12 3.69
C CYS A 237 28.57 -44.00 2.96
N VAL A 238 28.97 -43.62 1.72
CA VAL A 238 30.01 -44.37 0.97
C VAL A 238 31.37 -44.25 1.68
N ILE A 239 31.73 -43.06 2.13
CA ILE A 239 32.99 -42.83 2.87
C ILE A 239 33.02 -43.63 4.17
N MET A 240 31.93 -43.57 4.93
CA MET A 240 31.87 -44.34 6.20
C MET A 240 31.88 -45.84 5.98
N GLY A 241 31.20 -46.32 4.93
CA GLY A 241 31.20 -47.74 4.54
C GLY A 241 32.59 -48.20 4.09
N SER A 242 33.30 -47.42 3.32
CA SER A 242 34.68 -47.73 2.88
C SER A 242 35.67 -47.75 4.04
N LEU A 243 35.60 -46.82 5.00
CA LEU A 243 36.40 -46.77 6.20
C LEU A 243 36.16 -48.01 7.10
N ALA A 244 34.88 -48.40 7.27
CA ALA A 244 34.51 -49.60 8.00
C ALA A 244 35.07 -50.88 7.34
N GLY A 245 35.02 -50.95 6.01
CA GLY A 245 35.60 -52.05 5.21
C GLY A 245 37.10 -52.14 5.39
N VAL A 246 37.81 -51.04 5.34
CA VAL A 246 39.28 -50.96 5.55
C VAL A 246 39.62 -51.41 6.99
N PHE A 247 38.82 -50.94 7.99
CA PHE A 247 39.06 -51.32 9.39
C PHE A 247 38.85 -52.81 9.64
N VAL A 248 37.82 -53.42 9.05
CA VAL A 248 37.59 -54.86 9.10
C VAL A 248 38.70 -55.64 8.41
N TRP A 249 39.21 -55.16 7.27
CA TRP A 249 40.30 -55.78 6.51
C TRP A 249 41.61 -55.70 7.30
N CYS A 250 41.96 -54.57 7.90
CA CYS A 250 43.13 -54.43 8.78
C CYS A 250 43.04 -55.38 10.00
N ARG A 251 41.87 -55.48 10.65
CA ARG A 251 41.67 -56.38 11.79
C ARG A 251 41.77 -57.86 11.45
N ARG A 252 41.47 -58.24 10.20
CA ARG A 252 41.68 -59.63 9.73
C ARG A 252 43.13 -59.90 9.43
N ARG A 253 43.92 -58.91 9.04
CA ARG A 253 45.36 -59.07 8.72
C ARG A 253 46.22 -59.22 9.97
N ASP A 254 45.77 -58.68 11.10
CA ASP A 254 46.52 -58.73 12.39
C ASP A 254 46.18 -59.94 13.20
N ARG A 255 45.57 -61.03 12.69
CA ARG A 255 45.42 -62.29 13.39
C ARG A 255 46.75 -63.03 13.35
N PRO A 256 47.44 -63.23 14.48
CA PRO A 256 48.66 -64.00 14.49
C PRO A 256 48.39 -65.47 14.15
N CYS A 257 49.18 -66.02 13.26
CA CYS A 257 49.16 -67.47 12.96
C CYS A 257 49.42 -68.27 14.26
N ARG A 258 48.34 -68.78 14.83
CA ARG A 258 48.42 -69.68 15.96
C ARG A 258 48.46 -71.14 15.49
N ASN A 259 49.58 -71.56 14.92
CA ASN A 259 49.83 -72.99 14.75
C ASN A 259 51.26 -73.32 15.17
N GLY A 260 51.33 -74.06 16.17
CA GLY A 260 52.57 -74.52 16.83
C GLY A 260 53.41 -75.36 15.91
N CYS A 261 54.70 -74.98 15.77
CA CYS A 261 55.74 -75.88 15.36
C CYS A 261 56.14 -76.73 16.53
N ARG A 262 55.79 -78.02 16.53
CA ARG A 262 56.24 -79.06 17.44
C ARG A 262 57.56 -79.62 16.89
N TRP A 263 58.67 -79.31 17.52
CA TRP A 263 59.92 -80.01 17.28
C TRP A 263 59.93 -81.29 18.06
N ARG A 264 60.19 -82.41 17.38
CA ARG A 264 60.62 -83.65 17.99
C ARG A 264 62.14 -83.71 17.94
N SER A 265 62.74 -83.98 19.04
CA SER A 265 64.14 -84.44 19.24
C SER A 265 64.42 -85.77 18.65
#